data_db71b7a20280c5946bc59abded8cd159
#
_entry.id   db71b7a20280c5946bc59abded8cd159
#
_cell.length_a   1.000
_cell.length_b   1.000
_cell.length_c   1.000
_cell.angle_alpha   90.00
_cell.angle_beta   90.00
_cell.angle_gamma   90.00
#
_symmetry.space_group_name_H-M   'P 1'
#
loop_
_entity.id
_entity.type
_entity.pdbx_description
1 polymer ?
#
loop_
_entity_poly.entity_id
_entity_poly.type
_entity_poly.pdbx_seq_one_letter_code
_entity_poly.pdbx_strand_id
1 'polypeptide(L)'
;MPSPEELAKARECVGMELVHFDAENFTVQFERPGVRVDLGAIGKGFALEIAAELLRDAGVTSALIHGGTSSVCAIGSPPGKAFWKMAIEHPNADVLEHERLVAVAKLRYESFSVSAGWGKAFEKDGVSYGHVLDPRCGRPAQNALLAAVSLPGGTASDA
;
A
#
# COMPACT_ATOMS: atom_id res chain seq x y z
N MET A 1 -11.51 -5.86 22.09
CA MET A 1 -10.13 -6.28 21.76
C MET A 1 -10.04 -7.78 21.97
N PRO A 2 -9.33 -8.51 21.10
CA PRO A 2 -9.11 -9.94 21.31
C PRO A 2 -8.31 -10.18 22.60
N SER A 3 -8.57 -11.30 23.25
CA SER A 3 -7.75 -11.76 24.37
C SER A 3 -6.34 -12.12 23.91
N PRO A 4 -5.34 -12.19 24.80
CA PRO A 4 -4.00 -12.65 24.44
C PRO A 4 -3.98 -14.04 23.82
N GLU A 5 -4.86 -14.93 24.25
CA GLU A 5 -5.00 -16.30 23.74
C GLU A 5 -5.59 -16.34 22.33
N GLU A 6 -6.65 -15.55 22.09
CA GLU A 6 -7.24 -15.40 20.75
C GLU A 6 -6.23 -14.81 19.76
N LEU A 7 -5.45 -13.82 20.19
CA LEU A 7 -4.41 -13.20 19.37
C LEU A 7 -3.27 -14.19 19.07
N ALA A 8 -2.82 -14.95 20.05
CA ALA A 8 -1.81 -15.98 19.85
C ALA A 8 -2.26 -17.03 18.83
N LYS A 9 -3.50 -17.53 18.99
CA LYS A 9 -4.09 -18.50 18.06
C LYS A 9 -4.24 -17.93 16.64
N ALA A 10 -4.66 -16.67 16.50
CA ALA A 10 -4.76 -16.03 15.18
C ALA A 10 -3.40 -15.92 14.49
N ARG A 11 -2.33 -15.61 15.25
CA ARG A 11 -0.98 -15.48 14.71
C ARG A 11 -0.38 -16.80 14.22
N GLU A 12 -0.85 -17.95 14.68
CA GLU A 12 -0.44 -19.26 14.14
C GLU A 12 -0.78 -19.44 12.66
N CYS A 13 -1.73 -18.66 12.14
CA CYS A 13 -2.16 -18.68 10.74
C CYS A 13 -1.63 -17.49 9.92
N VAL A 14 -0.65 -16.73 10.44
CA VAL A 14 -0.09 -15.54 9.80
C VAL A 14 1.38 -15.77 9.46
N GLY A 15 1.72 -15.66 8.17
CA GLY A 15 3.07 -15.78 7.66
C GLY A 15 3.10 -16.35 6.26
N MET A 16 4.00 -15.84 5.41
CA MET A 16 4.14 -16.32 4.03
C MET A 16 4.80 -17.70 3.97
N GLU A 17 5.50 -18.12 5.01
CA GLU A 17 6.02 -19.47 5.17
C GLU A 17 4.93 -20.55 5.21
N LEU A 18 3.69 -20.15 5.49
CA LEU A 18 2.52 -21.04 5.49
C LEU A 18 1.84 -21.16 4.12
N VAL A 19 2.37 -20.49 3.09
CA VAL A 19 1.81 -20.45 1.74
C VAL A 19 2.83 -20.97 0.74
N HIS A 20 2.51 -22.07 0.10
CA HIS A 20 3.37 -22.70 -0.91
C HIS A 20 2.82 -22.43 -2.31
N PHE A 21 3.66 -21.91 -3.17
CA PHE A 21 3.33 -21.63 -4.57
C PHE A 21 4.00 -22.66 -5.48
N ASP A 22 3.21 -23.24 -6.35
CA ASP A 22 3.70 -24.08 -7.46
C ASP A 22 3.43 -23.32 -8.76
N ALA A 23 4.47 -22.68 -9.29
CA ALA A 23 4.39 -21.91 -10.52
C ALA A 23 4.23 -22.79 -11.78
N GLU A 24 4.65 -24.05 -11.74
CA GLU A 24 4.53 -24.96 -12.88
C GLU A 24 3.08 -25.44 -13.05
N ASN A 25 2.40 -25.74 -11.94
CA ASN A 25 1.02 -26.21 -11.93
C ASN A 25 0.00 -25.10 -11.63
N PHE A 26 0.44 -23.86 -11.42
CA PHE A 26 -0.40 -22.71 -11.07
C PHE A 26 -1.29 -22.98 -9.85
N THR A 27 -0.72 -23.60 -8.81
CA THR A 27 -1.44 -23.93 -7.58
C THR A 27 -0.89 -23.19 -6.36
N VAL A 28 -1.75 -23.01 -5.38
CA VAL A 28 -1.42 -22.46 -4.06
C VAL A 28 -1.89 -23.45 -3.01
N GLN A 29 -0.98 -23.83 -2.12
CA GLN A 29 -1.27 -24.72 -0.99
C GLN A 29 -1.01 -24.00 0.32
N PHE A 30 -1.91 -24.15 1.27
CA PHE A 30 -1.75 -23.67 2.63
C PHE A 30 -1.29 -24.78 3.56
N GLU A 31 -0.32 -24.49 4.41
CA GLU A 31 0.28 -25.42 5.38
C GLU A 31 -0.76 -25.95 6.37
N ARG A 32 -1.75 -25.13 6.73
CA ARG A 32 -2.79 -25.49 7.72
C ARG A 32 -4.11 -24.78 7.46
N PRO A 33 -5.22 -25.31 8.00
CA PRO A 33 -6.51 -24.63 7.98
C PRO A 33 -6.47 -23.27 8.71
N GLY A 34 -7.19 -22.29 8.17
CA GLY A 34 -7.28 -20.94 8.75
C GLY A 34 -6.35 -19.90 8.11
N VAL A 35 -5.32 -20.33 7.37
CA VAL A 35 -4.49 -19.43 6.56
C VAL A 35 -5.34 -18.84 5.44
N ARG A 36 -5.20 -17.53 5.21
CA ARG A 36 -5.88 -16.79 4.15
C ARG A 36 -4.92 -15.82 3.49
N VAL A 37 -5.06 -15.63 2.19
CA VAL A 37 -4.34 -14.60 1.44
C VAL A 37 -5.28 -13.44 1.18
N ASP A 38 -4.84 -12.23 1.51
CA ASP A 38 -5.50 -10.97 1.19
C ASP A 38 -4.57 -10.17 0.27
N LEU A 39 -5.06 -9.78 -0.89
CA LEU A 39 -4.31 -9.03 -1.89
C LEU A 39 -4.41 -7.50 -1.71
N GLY A 40 -4.97 -7.04 -0.61
CA GLY A 40 -5.18 -5.62 -0.33
C GLY A 40 -3.93 -4.74 -0.36
N ALA A 41 -2.77 -5.33 -0.06
CA ALA A 41 -1.48 -4.64 -0.07
C ALA A 41 -0.82 -4.56 -1.47
N ILE A 42 -1.26 -5.36 -2.45
CA ILE A 42 -0.63 -5.40 -3.78
C ILE A 42 -1.62 -5.19 -4.93
N GLY A 43 -2.91 -5.39 -4.69
CA GLY A 43 -3.92 -5.47 -5.74
C GLY A 43 -4.12 -4.15 -6.49
N LYS A 44 -4.01 -3.01 -5.81
CA LYS A 44 -4.12 -1.69 -6.45
C LYS A 44 -2.90 -1.41 -7.34
N GLY A 45 -1.72 -1.66 -6.80
CA GLY A 45 -0.47 -1.49 -7.53
C GLY A 45 -0.40 -2.37 -8.76
N PHE A 46 -0.80 -3.63 -8.65
CA PHE A 46 -0.89 -4.56 -9.77
C PHE A 46 -1.87 -4.08 -10.85
N ALA A 47 -3.06 -3.64 -10.46
CA ALA A 47 -4.05 -3.12 -11.41
C ALA A 47 -3.56 -1.86 -12.15
N LEU A 48 -2.85 -0.96 -11.45
CA LEU A 48 -2.25 0.23 -12.05
C LEU A 48 -1.11 -0.13 -13.01
N GLU A 49 -0.30 -1.12 -12.67
CA GLU A 49 0.79 -1.61 -13.51
C GLU A 49 0.26 -2.16 -14.83
N ILE A 50 -0.73 -3.04 -14.79
CA ILE A 50 -1.41 -3.57 -15.99
C ILE A 50 -2.07 -2.46 -16.80
N ALA A 51 -2.77 -1.52 -16.14
CA ALA A 51 -3.38 -0.39 -16.85
C ALA A 51 -2.33 0.50 -17.53
N ALA A 52 -1.19 0.73 -16.89
CA ALA A 52 -0.09 1.49 -17.47
C ALA A 52 0.55 0.79 -18.67
N GLU A 53 0.70 -0.53 -18.63
CA GLU A 53 1.19 -1.33 -19.76
C GLU A 53 0.25 -1.21 -20.96
N LEU A 54 -1.04 -1.44 -20.76
CA LEU A 54 -2.06 -1.31 -21.82
C LEU A 54 -2.08 0.07 -22.45
N LEU A 55 -1.92 1.13 -21.64
CA LEU A 55 -1.86 2.50 -22.16
C LEU A 55 -0.58 2.75 -22.96
N ARG A 56 0.58 2.23 -22.52
CA ARG A 56 1.84 2.34 -23.26
C ARG A 56 1.75 1.62 -24.61
N ASP A 57 1.18 0.41 -24.63
CA ASP A 57 0.96 -0.38 -25.85
C ASP A 57 0.01 0.32 -26.82
N ALA A 58 -0.97 1.08 -26.29
CA ALA A 58 -1.83 1.94 -27.08
C ALA A 58 -1.18 3.27 -27.53
N GLY A 59 0.12 3.46 -27.27
CA GLY A 59 0.88 4.64 -27.68
C GLY A 59 0.77 5.85 -26.75
N VAL A 60 0.21 5.71 -25.56
CA VAL A 60 0.13 6.81 -24.58
C VAL A 60 1.51 7.07 -23.97
N THR A 61 2.02 8.28 -24.17
CA THR A 61 3.35 8.70 -23.68
C THR A 61 3.31 9.62 -22.46
N SER A 62 2.13 10.09 -22.08
CA SER A 62 1.94 10.97 -20.92
C SER A 62 0.60 10.70 -20.25
N ALA A 63 0.62 10.14 -19.05
CA ALA A 63 -0.55 9.92 -18.21
C ALA A 63 -0.17 9.83 -16.74
N LEU A 64 -1.12 10.14 -15.86
CA LEU A 64 -1.06 9.86 -14.43
C LEU A 64 -2.31 9.07 -14.06
N ILE A 65 -2.12 7.83 -13.62
CA ILE A 65 -3.20 6.89 -13.33
C ILE A 65 -3.31 6.76 -11.83
N HIS A 66 -4.51 6.89 -11.29
CA HIS A 66 -4.79 6.81 -9.86
C HIS A 66 -5.56 5.53 -9.49
N GLY A 67 -5.08 4.81 -8.48
CA GLY A 67 -5.78 3.72 -7.80
C GLY A 67 -6.35 4.20 -6.46
N GLY A 68 -7.29 5.14 -6.52
CA GLY A 68 -7.78 5.85 -5.33
C GLY A 68 -6.81 6.94 -4.86
N THR A 69 -6.70 7.13 -3.55
CA THR A 69 -5.88 8.18 -2.94
C THR A 69 -4.48 7.71 -2.52
N SER A 70 -4.22 6.40 -2.54
CA SER A 70 -3.00 5.82 -1.95
C SER A 70 -1.98 5.31 -2.96
N SER A 71 -2.37 5.10 -4.23
CA SER A 71 -1.46 4.52 -5.22
C SER A 71 -1.64 5.23 -6.56
N VAL A 72 -0.53 5.56 -7.23
CA VAL A 72 -0.52 6.18 -8.56
C VAL A 72 0.56 5.55 -9.44
N CYS A 73 0.36 5.60 -10.76
CA CYS A 73 1.38 5.23 -11.75
C CYS A 73 1.54 6.36 -12.75
N ALA A 74 2.77 6.80 -12.98
CA ALA A 74 3.13 7.84 -13.92
C ALA A 74 3.68 7.25 -15.21
N ILE A 75 3.12 7.66 -16.34
CA ILE A 75 3.67 7.44 -17.69
C ILE A 75 4.21 8.79 -18.16
N GLY A 76 5.51 8.85 -18.44
CA GLY A 76 6.14 10.09 -18.92
C GLY A 76 5.98 11.25 -17.94
N SER A 77 5.74 12.43 -18.49
CA SER A 77 5.58 13.68 -17.73
C SER A 77 4.47 14.53 -18.37
N PRO A 78 3.87 15.49 -17.64
CA PRO A 78 2.89 16.38 -18.20
C PRO A 78 3.49 17.23 -19.34
N PRO A 79 2.72 17.64 -20.34
CA PRO A 79 3.22 18.52 -21.40
C PRO A 79 3.92 19.76 -20.87
N GLY A 80 5.15 20.01 -21.33
CA GLY A 80 5.96 21.15 -20.91
C GLY A 80 6.52 21.07 -19.49
N LYS A 81 6.44 19.91 -18.83
CA LYS A 81 7.02 19.67 -17.50
C LYS A 81 7.97 18.47 -17.51
N ALA A 82 8.92 18.42 -16.58
CA ALA A 82 9.88 17.33 -16.50
C ALA A 82 9.35 16.09 -15.76
N PHE A 83 8.38 16.27 -14.87
CA PHE A 83 7.82 15.21 -13.99
C PHE A 83 6.44 15.57 -13.46
N TRP A 84 5.69 14.57 -13.08
CA TRP A 84 4.48 14.67 -12.26
C TRP A 84 4.86 14.99 -10.82
N LYS A 85 4.06 15.79 -10.13
CA LYS A 85 4.25 16.12 -8.71
C LYS A 85 3.12 15.51 -7.90
N MET A 86 3.48 14.72 -6.89
CA MET A 86 2.56 14.15 -5.92
C MET A 86 2.83 14.73 -4.55
N ALA A 87 1.86 15.42 -3.99
CA ALA A 87 1.92 15.94 -2.63
C ALA A 87 1.74 14.80 -1.62
N ILE A 88 2.55 14.79 -0.58
CA ILE A 88 2.41 13.93 0.59
C ILE A 88 1.97 14.85 1.72
N GLU A 89 0.73 14.72 2.12
CA GLU A 89 0.14 15.55 3.16
C GLU A 89 0.36 14.96 4.54
N HIS A 90 0.47 15.84 5.54
CA HIS A 90 0.54 15.42 6.93
C HIS A 90 -0.81 14.81 7.35
N PRO A 91 -0.80 13.66 8.06
CA PRO A 91 -2.03 12.96 8.44
C PRO A 91 -2.91 13.70 9.42
N ASN A 92 -2.33 14.63 10.19
CA ASN A 92 -3.07 15.37 11.20
C ASN A 92 -3.67 16.63 10.58
N ALA A 93 -4.98 16.78 10.65
CA ALA A 93 -5.71 17.93 10.10
C ALA A 93 -5.47 19.22 10.90
N ASP A 94 -5.03 19.10 12.16
CA ASP A 94 -4.84 20.24 13.07
C ASP A 94 -3.49 20.93 12.92
N VAL A 95 -2.61 20.44 12.02
CA VAL A 95 -1.35 21.13 11.73
C VAL A 95 -1.62 22.44 10.95
N LEU A 96 -0.75 23.42 11.13
CA LEU A 96 -0.83 24.69 10.43
C LEU A 96 -0.76 24.46 8.91
N GLU A 97 -1.41 25.33 8.14
CA GLU A 97 -1.54 25.18 6.68
C GLU A 97 -0.20 24.99 5.96
N HIS A 98 0.86 25.66 6.42
CA HIS A 98 2.21 25.53 5.87
C HIS A 98 2.94 24.23 6.27
N GLU A 99 2.45 23.51 7.29
CA GLU A 99 2.97 22.22 7.73
C GLU A 99 2.22 21.02 7.13
N ARG A 100 1.12 21.28 6.40
CA ARG A 100 0.32 20.23 5.77
C ARG A 100 1.08 19.44 4.71
N LEU A 101 2.07 20.04 4.07
CA LEU A 101 2.87 19.38 3.04
C LEU A 101 4.15 18.82 3.66
N VAL A 102 4.18 17.50 3.84
CA VAL A 102 5.37 16.79 4.35
C VAL A 102 6.45 16.69 3.27
N ALA A 103 6.06 16.34 2.04
CA ALA A 103 6.98 16.20 0.93
C ALA A 103 6.28 16.28 -0.44
N VAL A 104 7.07 16.40 -1.51
CA VAL A 104 6.60 16.28 -2.89
C VAL A 104 7.42 15.23 -3.60
N ALA A 105 6.81 14.12 -4.00
CA ALA A 105 7.40 13.15 -4.89
C ALA A 105 7.36 13.64 -6.35
N LYS A 106 8.43 13.37 -7.10
CA LYS A 106 8.57 13.71 -8.53
C LYS A 106 8.62 12.42 -9.31
N LEU A 107 7.57 12.13 -10.09
CA LEU A 107 7.40 10.87 -10.80
C LEU A 107 7.50 11.08 -12.31
N ARG A 108 8.06 10.12 -13.02
CA ARG A 108 8.11 10.15 -14.48
C ARG A 108 7.75 8.83 -15.15
N TYR A 109 8.34 7.73 -14.80
CA TYR A 109 8.02 6.36 -15.26
C TYR A 109 8.03 5.44 -14.05
N GLU A 110 7.31 5.86 -13.01
CA GLU A 110 7.35 5.24 -11.69
C GLU A 110 5.94 5.14 -11.14
N SER A 111 5.75 4.16 -10.32
CA SER A 111 4.60 4.05 -9.43
C SER A 111 4.95 4.60 -8.06
N PHE A 112 3.95 5.12 -7.39
CA PHE A 112 4.09 5.71 -6.06
C PHE A 112 2.93 5.27 -5.20
N SER A 113 3.22 4.77 -4.02
CA SER A 113 2.21 4.34 -3.06
C SER A 113 2.46 4.94 -1.68
N VAL A 114 1.36 5.23 -1.00
CA VAL A 114 1.37 5.75 0.38
C VAL A 114 0.51 4.83 1.24
N SER A 115 1.10 4.29 2.29
CA SER A 115 0.41 3.58 3.35
C SER A 115 0.42 4.40 4.62
N ALA A 116 -0.74 4.52 5.26
CA ALA A 116 -0.89 5.35 6.44
C ALA A 116 -1.73 4.65 7.50
N GLY A 117 -1.39 4.84 8.75
CA GLY A 117 -2.12 4.27 9.88
C GLY A 117 -3.48 4.93 10.17
N TRP A 118 -3.75 6.10 9.55
CA TRP A 118 -4.99 6.85 9.72
C TRP A 118 -6.01 6.57 8.60
N GLY A 119 -7.24 7.02 8.79
CA GLY A 119 -8.33 6.92 7.81
C GLY A 119 -9.19 5.66 7.98
N LYS A 120 -8.61 4.55 8.41
CA LYS A 120 -9.34 3.34 8.83
C LYS A 120 -8.84 2.95 10.22
N ALA A 121 -9.27 3.68 11.22
CA ALA A 121 -8.96 3.45 12.61
C ALA A 121 -10.23 3.46 13.45
N PHE A 122 -10.21 2.82 14.59
CA PHE A 122 -11.24 2.97 15.62
C PHE A 122 -10.59 3.35 16.94
N GLU A 123 -11.35 4.02 17.78
CA GLU A 123 -10.90 4.38 19.13
C GLU A 123 -11.55 3.49 20.17
N LYS A 124 -10.77 3.04 21.14
CA LYS A 124 -11.24 2.34 22.31
C LYS A 124 -10.37 2.72 23.52
N ASP A 125 -11.03 3.10 24.62
CA ASP A 125 -10.37 3.49 25.88
C ASP A 125 -9.30 4.60 25.70
N GLY A 126 -9.57 5.58 24.81
CA GLY A 126 -8.66 6.68 24.48
C GLY A 126 -7.44 6.28 23.63
N VAL A 127 -7.40 5.07 23.11
CA VAL A 127 -6.35 4.57 22.23
C VAL A 127 -6.90 4.37 20.81
N SER A 128 -6.20 4.92 19.82
CA SER A 128 -6.53 4.73 18.41
C SER A 128 -5.87 3.46 17.87
N TYR A 129 -6.64 2.65 17.16
CA TYR A 129 -6.22 1.39 16.55
C TYR A 129 -6.34 1.48 15.04
N GLY A 130 -5.23 1.66 14.35
CA GLY A 130 -5.15 1.67 12.90
C GLY A 130 -5.25 0.27 12.29
N HIS A 131 -5.49 0.21 10.99
CA HIS A 131 -5.67 -1.04 10.23
C HIS A 131 -4.36 -1.72 9.83
N VAL A 132 -3.22 -1.03 9.91
CA VAL A 132 -1.90 -1.60 9.61
C VAL A 132 -1.40 -2.35 10.84
N LEU A 133 -1.29 -3.67 10.72
CA LEU A 133 -0.89 -4.54 11.82
C LEU A 133 0.58 -4.96 11.70
N ASP A 134 1.30 -4.95 12.80
CA ASP A 134 2.63 -5.57 12.90
C ASP A 134 2.47 -7.09 13.09
N PRO A 135 2.87 -7.93 12.13
CA PRO A 135 2.68 -9.37 12.21
C PRO A 135 3.47 -10.01 13.35
N ARG A 136 4.53 -9.36 13.82
CA ARG A 136 5.37 -9.86 14.92
C ARG A 136 4.63 -9.89 16.26
N CYS A 137 3.69 -8.96 16.46
CA CYS A 137 2.93 -8.87 17.70
C CYS A 137 1.40 -8.95 17.48
N GLY A 138 0.91 -8.83 16.23
CA GLY A 138 -0.50 -8.81 15.89
C GLY A 138 -1.25 -7.55 16.34
N ARG A 139 -0.54 -6.48 16.65
CA ARG A 139 -1.08 -5.20 17.08
C ARG A 139 -0.89 -4.13 16.01
N PRO A 140 -1.70 -3.07 16.00
CA PRO A 140 -1.49 -1.93 15.12
C PRO A 140 -0.08 -1.36 15.24
N ALA A 141 0.55 -1.09 14.08
CA ALA A 141 1.83 -0.41 14.02
C ALA A 141 1.66 1.04 14.53
N GLN A 142 2.54 1.46 15.44
CA GLN A 142 2.51 2.79 16.07
C GLN A 142 3.77 3.62 15.79
N ASN A 143 4.76 3.03 15.12
CA ASN A 143 6.09 3.62 14.98
C ASN A 143 6.24 4.51 13.74
N ALA A 144 5.23 4.57 12.87
CA ALA A 144 5.23 5.41 11.68
C ALA A 144 3.84 6.02 11.48
N LEU A 145 3.81 7.28 11.11
CA LEU A 145 2.58 7.97 10.72
C LEU A 145 2.16 7.55 9.30
N LEU A 146 3.13 7.50 8.40
CA LEU A 146 2.95 7.07 7.03
C LEU A 146 4.24 6.44 6.48
N ALA A 147 4.10 5.66 5.44
CA ALA A 147 5.19 5.23 4.57
C ALA A 147 4.84 5.60 3.12
N ALA A 148 5.81 6.15 2.39
CA ALA A 148 5.65 6.49 0.98
C ALA A 148 6.79 5.86 0.19
N VAL A 149 6.47 5.17 -0.90
CA VAL A 149 7.43 4.42 -1.71
C VAL A 149 7.24 4.76 -3.17
N SER A 150 8.35 5.05 -3.88
CA SER A 150 8.39 5.18 -5.33
C SER A 150 9.27 4.08 -5.92
N LEU A 151 8.71 3.30 -6.84
CA LEU A 151 9.38 2.21 -7.56
C LEU A 151 8.89 2.14 -9.01
N PRO A 152 9.67 1.55 -9.94
CA PRO A 152 9.23 1.37 -11.32
C PRO A 152 7.94 0.53 -11.45
N GLY A 153 7.78 -0.51 -10.63
CA GLY A 153 6.61 -1.40 -10.64
C GLY A 153 5.54 -1.00 -9.62
N GLY A 154 4.30 -1.01 -10.06
CA GLY A 154 3.15 -0.68 -9.22
C GLY A 154 2.91 -1.68 -8.09
N THR A 155 3.01 -2.96 -8.41
CA THR A 155 2.87 -4.07 -7.46
C THR A 155 3.88 -3.95 -6.32
N ALA A 156 5.16 -3.73 -6.67
CA ALA A 156 6.23 -3.61 -5.69
C ALA A 156 6.16 -2.33 -4.85
N SER A 157 5.62 -1.23 -5.40
CA SER A 157 5.45 0.01 -4.64
C SER A 157 4.27 -0.03 -3.66
N ASP A 158 3.25 -0.87 -3.94
CA ASP A 158 2.05 -1.02 -3.08
C ASP A 158 2.30 -2.03 -1.95
N ALA A 159 3.23 -2.99 -2.16
CA ALA A 159 3.63 -3.99 -1.18
C ALA A 159 4.51 -3.38 -0.06
#